data_d23fd2b05ad10ca825fcb15001bb9c31
#
_entry.id   d23fd2b05ad10ca825fcb15001bb9c31
#
_cell.length_a   1.000
_cell.length_b   1.000
_cell.length_c   1.000
_cell.angle_alpha   90.00
_cell.angle_beta   90.00
_cell.angle_gamma   90.00
#
_symmetry.space_group_name_H-M   'P 1'
#
loop_
_entity.id
_entity.type
_entity.pdbx_description
1 polymer ?
#
loop_
_entity_poly.entity_id
_entity_poly.type
_entity_poly.pdbx_seq_one_letter_code
_entity_poly.pdbx_strand_id
1 'polypeptide(L)'
;MKKILIVGAGGQIGSELVPHLRSIYGNNNVVAADISADKCKALAEAGPFEALNALDGEAYTAIVKKYGIDTIFNLVALLSATGEKNPKLAWDINIGALTNSLYIAKDNNCAVFTPSSIGAFGNDTPKDKTPQDTLQRSNTTI
;
A
#
# COMPACT_ATOMS: atom_id res chain seq x y z
N MET A 1 -0.77 1.48 17.27
CA MET A 1 -1.37 0.73 16.17
C MET A 1 -2.48 -0.14 16.76
N LYS A 2 -3.75 0.22 16.53
CA LYS A 2 -4.92 -0.48 17.07
C LYS A 2 -5.96 -0.75 15.98
N LYS A 3 -6.10 0.15 15.01
CA LYS A 3 -7.02 0.05 13.87
C LYS A 3 -6.23 0.23 12.58
N ILE A 4 -6.13 -0.81 11.80
CA ILE A 4 -5.21 -0.91 10.67
C ILE A 4 -6.02 -0.99 9.37
N LEU A 5 -5.62 -0.21 8.37
CA LEU A 5 -6.10 -0.32 7.00
C LEU A 5 -4.96 -0.79 6.10
N ILE A 6 -5.20 -1.85 5.35
CA ILE A 6 -4.25 -2.35 4.35
C ILE A 6 -4.85 -2.14 2.97
N VAL A 7 -4.28 -1.23 2.19
CA VAL A 7 -4.70 -0.90 0.83
C VAL A 7 -3.79 -1.63 -0.17
N GLY A 8 -4.38 -2.31 -1.13
CA GLY A 8 -3.69 -3.29 -1.98
C GLY A 8 -3.66 -4.68 -1.36
N ALA A 9 -4.69 -5.00 -0.55
CA ALA A 9 -4.78 -6.23 0.23
C ALA A 9 -4.84 -7.51 -0.62
N GLY A 10 -5.31 -7.43 -1.86
CA GLY A 10 -5.37 -8.54 -2.81
C GLY A 10 -4.06 -8.81 -3.55
N GLY A 11 -3.00 -8.03 -3.28
CA GLY A 11 -1.65 -8.25 -3.81
C GLY A 11 -0.90 -9.35 -3.05
N GLN A 12 0.29 -9.72 -3.54
CA GLN A 12 1.11 -10.77 -2.94
C GLN A 12 1.42 -10.52 -1.45
N ILE A 13 1.89 -9.31 -1.12
CA ILE A 13 2.20 -8.96 0.27
C ILE A 13 0.90 -8.85 1.09
N GLY A 14 -0.13 -8.20 0.54
CA GLY A 14 -1.38 -7.94 1.25
C GLY A 14 -2.11 -9.22 1.66
N SER A 15 -2.15 -10.23 0.78
CA SER A 15 -2.82 -11.51 1.04
C SER A 15 -2.23 -12.30 2.22
N GLU A 16 -0.95 -12.10 2.51
CA GLU A 16 -0.25 -12.70 3.66
C GLU A 16 -0.29 -11.77 4.89
N LEU A 17 -0.11 -10.46 4.67
CA LEU A 17 -0.02 -9.50 5.77
C LEU A 17 -1.36 -9.33 6.50
N VAL A 18 -2.49 -9.31 5.77
CA VAL A 18 -3.82 -9.15 6.39
C VAL A 18 -4.12 -10.25 7.41
N PRO A 19 -4.06 -11.55 7.05
CA PRO A 19 -4.34 -12.61 8.03
C PRO A 19 -3.31 -12.62 9.17
N HIS A 20 -2.05 -12.31 8.92
CA HIS A 20 -1.03 -12.21 9.96
C HIS A 20 -1.36 -11.11 10.96
N LEU A 21 -1.67 -9.89 10.51
CA LEU A 21 -2.03 -8.80 11.41
C LEU A 21 -3.36 -9.04 12.12
N ARG A 22 -4.33 -9.70 11.46
CA ARG A 22 -5.58 -10.14 12.11
C ARG A 22 -5.35 -11.11 13.26
N SER A 23 -4.37 -12.00 13.14
CA SER A 23 -4.02 -12.93 14.24
C SER A 23 -3.43 -12.21 15.45
N ILE A 24 -2.79 -11.06 15.26
CA ILE A 24 -2.15 -10.27 16.33
C ILE A 24 -3.13 -9.27 16.94
N TYR A 25 -3.85 -8.54 16.09
CA TYR A 25 -4.67 -7.40 16.51
C TYR A 25 -6.18 -7.71 16.59
N GLY A 26 -6.60 -8.90 16.11
CA GLY A 26 -7.99 -9.30 16.00
C GLY A 26 -8.62 -8.92 14.65
N ASN A 27 -9.49 -9.78 14.13
CA ASN A 27 -10.08 -9.66 12.79
C ASN A 27 -10.74 -8.30 12.53
N ASN A 28 -11.51 -7.79 13.50
CA ASN A 28 -12.26 -6.53 13.37
C ASN A 28 -11.39 -5.27 13.51
N ASN A 29 -10.10 -5.42 13.75
CA ASN A 29 -9.17 -4.32 13.90
C ASN A 29 -8.28 -4.14 12.67
N VAL A 30 -8.39 -5.02 11.67
CA VAL A 30 -7.61 -4.98 10.43
C VAL A 30 -8.56 -5.02 9.24
N VAL A 31 -8.72 -3.87 8.61
CA VAL A 31 -9.56 -3.69 7.41
C VAL A 31 -8.69 -3.94 6.18
N ALA A 32 -9.12 -4.86 5.33
CA ALA A 32 -8.54 -5.08 4.02
C ALA A 32 -9.23 -4.18 2.99
N ALA A 33 -8.48 -3.57 2.08
CA ALA A 33 -9.03 -2.78 0.99
C ALA A 33 -8.28 -3.05 -0.31
N ASP A 34 -9.03 -3.22 -1.40
CA ASP A 34 -8.47 -3.45 -2.74
C ASP A 34 -9.48 -3.02 -3.81
N ILE A 35 -8.98 -2.70 -4.99
CA ILE A 35 -9.86 -2.43 -6.15
C ILE A 35 -10.54 -3.71 -6.66
N SER A 36 -9.95 -4.88 -6.42
CA SER A 36 -10.44 -6.18 -6.84
C SER A 36 -11.03 -6.98 -5.69
N ALA A 37 -12.35 -6.92 -5.53
CA ALA A 37 -13.06 -7.73 -4.55
C ALA A 37 -12.87 -9.24 -4.77
N ASP A 38 -12.74 -9.68 -6.02
CA ASP A 38 -12.55 -11.09 -6.36
C ASP A 38 -11.27 -11.68 -5.79
N LYS A 39 -10.18 -10.92 -5.75
CA LYS A 39 -8.91 -11.33 -5.15
C LYS A 39 -8.97 -11.40 -3.63
N CYS A 40 -9.96 -10.75 -3.03
CA CYS A 40 -10.07 -10.59 -1.58
C CYS A 40 -11.20 -11.40 -0.95
N LYS A 41 -11.83 -12.36 -1.65
CA LYS A 41 -12.95 -13.15 -1.13
C LYS A 41 -12.66 -13.79 0.23
N ALA A 42 -11.55 -14.51 0.34
CA ALA A 42 -11.16 -15.15 1.61
C ALA A 42 -10.89 -14.12 2.73
N LEU A 43 -10.34 -12.95 2.38
CA LEU A 43 -10.10 -11.87 3.34
C LEU A 43 -11.41 -11.22 3.81
N ALA A 44 -12.41 -11.11 2.92
CA ALA A 44 -13.75 -10.57 3.21
C ALA A 44 -14.57 -11.53 4.09
N GLU A 45 -14.42 -12.84 3.90
CA GLU A 45 -15.06 -13.86 4.75
C GLU A 45 -14.49 -13.87 6.18
N ALA A 46 -13.19 -13.57 6.31
CA ALA A 46 -12.48 -13.62 7.60
C ALA A 46 -12.57 -12.31 8.41
N GLY A 47 -13.02 -11.19 7.82
CA GLY A 47 -13.09 -9.90 8.51
C GLY A 47 -13.40 -8.72 7.60
N PRO A 48 -13.32 -7.48 8.09
CA PRO A 48 -13.71 -6.28 7.33
C PRO A 48 -12.95 -6.16 6.00
N PHE A 49 -13.71 -5.91 4.94
CA PHE A 49 -13.20 -5.63 3.60
C PHE A 49 -13.96 -4.45 2.97
N GLU A 50 -13.24 -3.59 2.26
CA GLU A 50 -13.79 -2.49 1.49
C GLU A 50 -13.24 -2.51 0.06
N ALA A 51 -14.13 -2.39 -0.93
CA ALA A 51 -13.72 -2.14 -2.30
C ALA A 51 -13.24 -0.69 -2.43
N LEU A 52 -11.97 -0.49 -2.79
CA LEU A 52 -11.35 0.83 -2.83
C LEU A 52 -10.43 0.98 -4.03
N ASN A 53 -10.69 2.02 -4.83
CA ASN A 53 -9.67 2.59 -5.70
C ASN A 53 -8.82 3.59 -4.86
N ALA A 54 -7.54 3.31 -4.66
CA ALA A 54 -6.64 4.16 -3.85
C ALA A 54 -6.45 5.58 -4.41
N LEU A 55 -6.86 5.84 -5.66
CA LEU A 55 -6.86 7.17 -6.26
C LEU A 55 -8.12 7.98 -5.89
N ASP A 56 -9.15 7.34 -5.37
CA ASP A 56 -10.36 8.01 -4.88
C ASP A 56 -10.15 8.44 -3.41
N GLY A 57 -9.69 9.68 -3.24
CA GLY A 57 -9.40 10.24 -1.92
C GLY A 57 -10.63 10.40 -1.01
N GLU A 58 -11.82 10.60 -1.59
CA GLU A 58 -13.05 10.73 -0.81
C GLU A 58 -13.48 9.38 -0.23
N ALA A 59 -13.55 8.34 -1.06
CA ALA A 59 -13.85 6.99 -0.63
C ALA A 59 -12.79 6.48 0.39
N TYR A 60 -11.53 6.76 0.15
CA TYR A 60 -10.44 6.39 1.05
C TYR A 60 -10.60 7.06 2.42
N THR A 61 -10.84 8.37 2.45
CA THR A 61 -11.08 9.14 3.68
C THR A 61 -12.31 8.62 4.44
N ALA A 62 -13.38 8.29 3.72
CA ALA A 62 -14.59 7.74 4.32
C ALA A 62 -14.31 6.41 5.06
N ILE A 63 -13.50 5.52 4.46
CA ILE A 63 -13.09 4.26 5.09
C ILE A 63 -12.26 4.52 6.35
N VAL A 64 -11.26 5.42 6.28
CA VAL A 64 -10.42 5.77 7.44
C VAL A 64 -11.28 6.25 8.61
N LYS A 65 -12.26 7.13 8.35
CA LYS A 65 -13.18 7.65 9.37
C LYS A 65 -14.15 6.57 9.87
N LYS A 66 -14.74 5.77 8.97
CA LYS A 66 -15.71 4.71 9.30
C LYS A 66 -15.14 3.72 10.32
N TYR A 67 -13.90 3.33 10.17
CA TYR A 67 -13.25 2.33 11.01
C TYR A 67 -12.38 2.92 12.12
N GLY A 68 -12.22 4.25 12.18
CA GLY A 68 -11.33 4.91 13.14
C GLY A 68 -9.87 4.47 12.97
N ILE A 69 -9.40 4.40 11.72
CA ILE A 69 -8.06 3.92 11.38
C ILE A 69 -6.99 4.81 12.00
N ASP A 70 -5.99 4.22 12.60
CA ASP A 70 -4.80 4.89 13.13
C ASP A 70 -3.51 4.54 12.38
N THR A 71 -3.55 3.51 11.54
CA THR A 71 -2.38 3.05 10.79
C THR A 71 -2.78 2.57 9.39
N ILE A 72 -2.09 3.07 8.37
CA ILE A 72 -2.31 2.74 6.97
C ILE A 72 -1.08 2.01 6.42
N PHE A 73 -1.29 0.83 5.84
CA PHE A 73 -0.31 0.15 4.99
C PHE A 73 -0.72 0.38 3.53
N ASN A 74 0.04 1.21 2.81
CA ASN A 74 -0.15 1.38 1.37
C ASN A 74 0.73 0.38 0.62
N LEU A 75 0.11 -0.65 0.08
CA LEU A 75 0.76 -1.71 -0.70
C LEU A 75 0.39 -1.63 -2.19
N VAL A 76 -0.28 -0.55 -2.59
CA VAL A 76 -0.70 -0.34 -3.98
C VAL A 76 0.52 -0.06 -4.84
N ALA A 77 0.72 -0.88 -5.85
CA ALA A 77 1.76 -0.69 -6.85
C ALA A 77 1.40 -1.34 -8.17
N LEU A 78 1.67 -0.62 -9.26
CA LEU A 78 1.77 -1.20 -10.59
C LEU A 78 3.20 -1.73 -10.75
N LEU A 79 3.33 -3.05 -10.98
CA LEU A 79 4.63 -3.74 -11.01
C LEU A 79 5.42 -3.49 -12.30
N SER A 80 6.74 -3.74 -12.22
CA SER A 80 7.78 -3.39 -13.19
C SER A 80 7.41 -3.65 -14.66
N ALA A 81 7.04 -4.87 -15.03
CA ALA A 81 6.80 -5.22 -16.44
C ALA A 81 5.63 -4.44 -17.07
N THR A 82 4.60 -4.12 -16.27
CA THR A 82 3.46 -3.32 -16.72
C THR A 82 3.78 -1.82 -16.66
N GLY A 83 4.52 -1.41 -15.64
CA GLY A 83 4.94 -0.03 -15.46
C GLY A 83 5.90 0.44 -16.55
N GLU A 84 6.88 -0.37 -16.94
CA GLU A 84 7.80 -0.03 -18.04
C GLU A 84 7.07 0.11 -19.40
N LYS A 85 6.00 -0.66 -19.61
CA LYS A 85 5.15 -0.53 -20.80
C LYS A 85 4.25 0.72 -20.76
N ASN A 86 3.89 1.18 -19.57
CA ASN A 86 2.99 2.31 -19.35
C ASN A 86 3.51 3.22 -18.23
N PRO A 87 4.62 3.96 -18.45
CA PRO A 87 5.28 4.76 -17.41
C PRO A 87 4.37 5.79 -16.76
N LYS A 88 3.52 6.45 -17.57
CA LYS A 88 2.57 7.44 -17.07
C LYS A 88 1.55 6.81 -16.14
N LEU A 89 0.99 5.65 -16.50
CA LEU A 89 0.02 4.94 -15.66
C LEU A 89 0.68 4.46 -14.35
N ALA A 90 1.93 3.98 -14.42
CA ALA A 90 2.70 3.59 -13.24
C ALA A 90 2.89 4.76 -12.29
N TRP A 91 3.26 5.92 -12.82
CA TRP A 91 3.40 7.14 -12.03
C TRP A 91 2.06 7.55 -11.38
N ASP A 92 1.00 7.64 -12.18
CA ASP A 92 -0.32 8.06 -11.72
C ASP A 92 -0.84 7.13 -10.60
N ILE A 93 -0.65 5.83 -10.71
CA ILE A 93 -1.09 4.86 -9.69
C ILE A 93 -0.16 4.87 -8.47
N ASN A 94 1.14 4.68 -8.66
CA ASN A 94 2.07 4.46 -7.55
C ASN A 94 2.25 5.75 -6.73
N ILE A 95 2.44 6.88 -7.39
CA ILE A 95 2.60 8.17 -6.72
C ILE A 95 1.25 8.71 -6.25
N GLY A 96 0.19 8.55 -7.03
CA GLY A 96 -1.15 8.98 -6.64
C GLY A 96 -1.66 8.27 -5.38
N ALA A 97 -1.54 6.94 -5.32
CA ALA A 97 -1.93 6.18 -4.13
C ALA A 97 -1.08 6.53 -2.89
N LEU A 98 0.23 6.72 -3.06
CA LEU A 98 1.12 7.16 -1.98
C LEU A 98 0.72 8.55 -1.49
N THR A 99 0.52 9.50 -2.40
CA THR A 99 0.16 10.89 -2.09
C THR A 99 -1.17 10.94 -1.34
N ASN A 100 -2.19 10.22 -1.81
CA ASN A 100 -3.47 10.12 -1.11
C ASN A 100 -3.30 9.55 0.31
N SER A 101 -2.53 8.45 0.45
CA SER A 101 -2.27 7.86 1.76
C SER A 101 -1.62 8.83 2.73
N LEU A 102 -0.66 9.63 2.27
CA LEU A 102 0.06 10.61 3.11
C LEU A 102 -0.83 11.78 3.53
N TYR A 103 -1.60 12.38 2.59
CA TYR A 103 -2.50 13.48 2.94
C TYR A 103 -3.64 13.02 3.85
N ILE A 104 -4.28 11.89 3.54
CA ILE A 104 -5.35 11.32 4.37
C ILE A 104 -4.83 10.99 5.77
N ALA A 105 -3.64 10.41 5.87
CA ALA A 105 -3.03 10.09 7.15
C ALA A 105 -2.71 11.34 7.96
N LYS A 106 -2.16 12.38 7.33
CA LYS A 106 -1.91 13.68 7.97
C LYS A 106 -3.20 14.27 8.54
N ASP A 107 -4.28 14.29 7.73
CA ASP A 107 -5.55 14.92 8.11
C ASP A 107 -6.33 14.12 9.17
N ASN A 108 -6.04 12.83 9.32
CA ASN A 108 -6.70 11.93 10.27
C ASN A 108 -5.76 11.39 11.37
N ASN A 109 -4.55 11.95 11.49
CA ASN A 109 -3.55 11.58 12.50
C ASN A 109 -3.21 10.07 12.48
N CYS A 110 -3.03 9.49 11.29
CA CYS A 110 -2.64 8.10 11.10
C CYS A 110 -1.14 7.98 10.85
N ALA A 111 -0.55 6.85 11.27
CA ALA A 111 0.75 6.42 10.79
C ALA A 111 0.63 5.81 9.38
N VAL A 112 1.66 5.97 8.54
CA VAL A 112 1.72 5.35 7.21
C VAL A 112 2.95 4.48 7.10
N PHE A 113 2.76 3.29 6.56
CA PHE A 113 3.82 2.43 6.05
C PHE A 113 3.62 2.21 4.55
N THR A 114 4.66 2.43 3.76
CA THR A 114 4.69 2.08 2.34
C THR A 114 6.04 1.44 2.00
N PRO A 115 6.05 0.28 1.34
CA PRO A 115 7.30 -0.32 0.88
C PRO A 115 7.95 0.57 -0.18
N SER A 116 9.28 0.70 -0.11
CA SER A 116 10.06 1.23 -1.23
C SER A 116 10.31 0.12 -2.26
N SER A 117 11.09 0.42 -3.29
CA SER A 117 11.41 -0.52 -4.36
C SER A 117 12.92 -0.71 -4.47
N ILE A 118 13.34 -1.93 -4.77
CA ILE A 118 14.72 -2.20 -5.20
C ILE A 118 15.06 -1.44 -6.49
N GLY A 119 14.08 -1.12 -7.32
CA GLY A 119 14.23 -0.28 -8.50
C GLY A 119 14.69 1.15 -8.21
N ALA A 120 14.64 1.61 -6.96
CA ALA A 120 15.21 2.89 -6.55
C ALA A 120 16.75 2.92 -6.69
N PHE A 121 17.40 1.76 -6.66
CA PHE A 121 18.85 1.63 -6.82
C PHE A 121 19.20 1.35 -8.27
N GLY A 122 20.12 2.15 -8.83
CA GLY A 122 20.57 2.00 -10.21
C GLY A 122 21.91 1.28 -10.34
N ASN A 123 22.46 1.30 -11.56
CA ASN A 123 23.69 0.59 -11.89
C ASN A 123 24.93 1.10 -11.11
N ASP A 124 24.89 2.36 -10.70
CA ASP A 124 25.99 3.02 -9.95
C ASP A 124 25.95 2.71 -8.45
N THR A 125 24.92 2.01 -7.99
CA THR A 125 24.79 1.64 -6.57
C THR A 125 25.83 0.57 -6.22
N PRO A 126 26.58 0.72 -5.10
CA PRO A 126 27.45 -0.34 -4.60
C PRO A 126 26.67 -1.64 -4.41
N LYS A 127 27.18 -2.76 -4.95
CA LYS A 127 26.48 -4.04 -4.94
C LYS A 127 26.77 -4.90 -3.71
N ASP A 128 27.75 -4.53 -2.92
CA ASP A 128 28.12 -5.21 -1.68
C ASP A 128 27.98 -4.25 -0.51
N LYS A 129 27.25 -4.69 0.52
CA LYS A 129 27.02 -3.95 1.78
C LYS A 129 26.59 -2.49 1.55
N THR A 130 25.62 -2.27 0.64
CA THR A 130 25.11 -0.94 0.31
C THR A 130 24.77 -0.13 1.57
N PRO A 131 25.45 1.01 1.83
CA PRO A 131 25.16 1.84 2.99
C PRO A 131 23.74 2.40 3.00
N GLN A 132 23.20 2.69 4.18
CA GLN A 132 21.85 3.22 4.34
C GLN A 132 21.67 4.60 3.70
N ASP A 133 22.71 5.41 3.64
CA ASP A 133 22.76 6.76 3.09
C ASP A 133 23.15 6.80 1.60
N THR A 134 23.17 5.63 0.92
CA THR A 134 23.48 5.56 -0.49
C THR A 134 22.46 6.34 -1.32
N LEU A 135 22.97 7.21 -2.21
CA LEU A 135 22.13 7.97 -3.13
C LEU A 135 21.39 7.05 -4.09
N GLN A 136 20.06 7.13 -4.07
CA GLN A 136 19.19 6.36 -4.95
C GLN A 136 19.09 7.04 -6.32
N ARG A 137 19.68 6.40 -7.34
CA ARG A 137 19.63 6.84 -8.74
C ARG A 137 19.07 5.71 -9.57
N SER A 138 17.75 5.68 -9.70
CA SER A 138 17.06 4.65 -10.50
C SER A 138 17.45 4.75 -11.97
N ASN A 139 17.56 3.59 -12.62
CA ASN A 139 17.68 3.48 -14.09
C ASN A 139 16.35 3.03 -14.73
N THR A 140 15.31 2.87 -13.95
CA THR A 140 13.97 2.43 -14.36
C THR A 140 12.92 3.47 -14.01
N THR A 141 11.73 3.34 -14.57
CA THR A 141 10.57 4.19 -14.26
C THR A 141 9.94 3.86 -12.91
N ILE A 142 10.28 2.71 -12.37
CA ILE A 142 9.67 2.14 -11.15
C ILE A 142 10.69 2.03 -10.07
#